data_a7e815c78496a6562a0aeb377a14c573
#
_entry.id   a7e815c78496a6562a0aeb377a14c573
#
_cell.length_a   1.000
_cell.length_b   1.000
_cell.length_c   1.000
_cell.angle_alpha   90.00
_cell.angle_beta   90.00
_cell.angle_gamma   90.00
#
_symmetry.space_group_name_H-M   'P 1'
#
loop_
_entity.id
_entity.type
_entity.pdbx_description
1 polymer ?
#
loop_
_entity_poly.entity_id
_entity_poly.type
_entity_poly.pdbx_seq_one_letter_code
_entity_poly.pdbx_strand_id
1 'polypeptide(L)'
;MQNIKETIMSQYANSPVILALIGGLNDVIDPQYFIDDFYEYVYRLSSARGFGLDIWAEKVGVSRNAPIADPNATTFGYQTVPTQEPKFTPFNVAPFSDGGAFASFKLSDDDLRKLIIVKAATNILYATAWNINAFLLMIFEGKRAYYNIIGHMSAEYVFEFSLNIFERLVVYTLDMLPKPCGVGISYREVDVDFTFGFNGSELSNFNNGVFFNG
;
A
#
# COMPACT_ATOMS: atom_id res chain seq x y z
N MET A 1 28.85 23.80 12.42
CA MET A 1 30.33 23.49 12.42
C MET A 1 30.77 23.21 13.84
N GLN A 2 31.36 22.06 14.11
CA GLN A 2 31.73 21.69 15.48
C GLN A 2 32.93 22.47 16.04
N ASN A 3 33.76 23.11 15.22
CA ASN A 3 34.95 23.81 15.68
C ASN A 3 35.13 25.15 14.98
N ILE A 4 34.43 26.18 15.47
CA ILE A 4 34.47 27.55 14.93
C ILE A 4 35.89 28.13 15.03
N LYS A 5 36.63 27.79 16.10
CA LYS A 5 37.97 28.34 16.34
C LYS A 5 39.01 27.87 15.31
N GLU A 6 38.83 26.70 14.72
CA GLU A 6 39.75 26.20 13.68
C GLU A 6 39.49 26.83 12.30
N THR A 7 38.31 27.40 12.11
CA THR A 7 37.92 28.04 10.84
C THR A 7 38.41 29.50 10.77
N ILE A 8 38.76 30.10 11.92
CA ILE A 8 39.18 31.49 12.02
C ILE A 8 40.71 31.54 11.94
N MET A 9 41.25 32.49 11.15
CA MET A 9 42.69 32.75 11.12
C MET A 9 43.17 33.07 12.52
N SER A 10 44.33 32.55 12.92
CA SER A 10 44.91 32.62 14.26
C SER A 10 45.02 34.03 14.80
N GLN A 11 45.27 35.05 13.93
CA GLN A 11 45.34 36.46 14.27
C GLN A 11 44.01 37.06 14.79
N TYR A 12 42.88 36.43 14.42
CA TYR A 12 41.53 36.89 14.83
C TYR A 12 40.86 35.95 15.85
N ALA A 13 41.51 34.87 16.23
CA ALA A 13 40.97 33.84 17.10
C ALA A 13 40.53 34.32 18.49
N ASN A 14 41.10 35.46 18.94
CA ASN A 14 40.79 36.05 20.24
C ASN A 14 39.85 37.29 20.15
N SER A 15 39.34 37.64 18.96
CA SER A 15 38.40 38.74 18.81
C SER A 15 36.99 38.34 19.23
N PRO A 16 36.43 38.92 20.31
CA PRO A 16 35.07 38.51 20.75
C PRO A 16 33.98 38.88 19.73
N VAL A 17 34.17 39.94 18.95
CA VAL A 17 33.22 40.38 17.94
C VAL A 17 33.16 39.40 16.76
N ILE A 18 34.33 38.96 16.28
CA ILE A 18 34.42 38.02 15.16
C ILE A 18 33.89 36.64 15.58
N LEU A 19 34.21 36.19 16.80
CA LEU A 19 33.70 34.97 17.35
C LEU A 19 32.17 34.97 17.49
N ALA A 20 31.60 36.09 17.97
CA ALA A 20 30.14 36.24 18.10
C ALA A 20 29.46 36.27 16.72
N LEU A 21 30.06 36.97 15.73
CA LEU A 21 29.52 37.03 14.37
C LEU A 21 29.51 35.64 13.71
N ILE A 22 30.63 34.91 13.77
CA ILE A 22 30.75 33.57 13.16
C ILE A 22 29.90 32.56 13.93
N GLY A 23 29.80 32.70 15.26
CA GLY A 23 28.91 31.90 16.08
C GLY A 23 27.45 32.05 15.66
N GLY A 24 26.98 33.28 15.54
CA GLY A 24 25.61 33.57 15.07
C GLY A 24 25.34 33.08 13.64
N LEU A 25 26.31 33.21 12.73
CA LEU A 25 26.21 32.64 11.40
C LEU A 25 26.18 31.09 11.42
N ASN A 26 26.99 30.48 12.28
CA ASN A 26 27.03 29.03 12.42
C ASN A 26 25.70 28.49 12.93
N ASP A 27 25.07 29.15 13.89
CA ASP A 27 23.75 28.72 14.43
C ASP A 27 22.63 28.78 13.39
N VAL A 28 22.75 29.72 12.42
CA VAL A 28 21.76 29.84 11.32
C VAL A 28 22.06 28.90 10.17
N ILE A 29 23.33 28.60 9.87
CA ILE A 29 23.78 27.86 8.69
C ILE A 29 24.08 26.39 9.04
N ASP A 30 24.07 26.00 10.32
CA ASP A 30 24.41 24.62 10.72
C ASP A 30 23.47 23.64 10.07
N PRO A 31 23.92 22.78 9.13
CA PRO A 31 23.09 21.84 8.42
C PRO A 31 22.68 20.63 9.26
N GLN A 32 23.24 20.48 10.47
CA GLN A 32 23.06 19.29 11.31
C GLN A 32 21.56 19.04 11.59
N TYR A 33 20.83 20.09 11.95
CA TYR A 33 19.41 20.02 12.23
C TYR A 33 18.61 19.53 10.99
N PHE A 34 18.91 20.09 9.81
CA PHE A 34 18.24 19.68 8.57
C PHE A 34 18.60 18.27 8.13
N ILE A 35 19.83 17.84 8.41
CA ILE A 35 20.28 16.48 8.14
C ILE A 35 19.57 15.49 9.06
N ASP A 36 19.46 15.81 10.34
CA ASP A 36 18.76 14.95 11.31
C ASP A 36 17.28 14.84 10.98
N ASP A 37 16.60 15.95 10.64
CA ASP A 37 15.22 15.96 10.16
C ASP A 37 15.06 15.15 8.85
N PHE A 38 16.00 15.28 7.91
CA PHE A 38 15.96 14.49 6.68
C PHE A 38 16.06 12.99 6.95
N TYR A 39 16.98 12.57 7.83
CA TYR A 39 17.09 11.17 8.20
C TYR A 39 15.84 10.66 8.92
N GLU A 40 15.21 11.45 9.78
CA GLU A 40 14.04 11.05 10.53
C GLU A 40 12.77 11.01 9.66
N TYR A 41 12.51 12.07 8.86
CA TYR A 41 11.22 12.23 8.17
C TYR A 41 11.23 11.81 6.70
N VAL A 42 12.38 11.60 6.10
CA VAL A 42 12.49 11.22 4.68
C VAL A 42 13.18 9.86 4.51
N TYR A 43 14.35 9.70 5.11
CA TYR A 43 15.19 8.53 4.83
C TYR A 43 14.69 7.24 5.50
N ARG A 44 14.26 7.30 6.75
CA ARG A 44 13.76 6.13 7.48
C ARG A 44 12.31 5.85 7.14
N LEU A 45 12.03 4.73 6.47
CA LEU A 45 10.66 4.34 6.10
C LEU A 45 9.73 4.24 7.32
N SER A 46 10.22 3.83 8.48
CA SER A 46 9.43 3.66 9.71
C SER A 46 8.88 4.97 10.25
N SER A 47 9.63 6.07 10.14
CA SER A 47 9.28 7.39 10.66
C SER A 47 8.96 8.41 9.57
N ALA A 48 9.22 8.09 8.30
CA ALA A 48 8.95 8.95 7.15
C ALA A 48 7.48 9.40 7.10
N ARG A 49 7.25 10.66 6.71
CA ARG A 49 5.93 11.28 6.66
C ARG A 49 5.74 12.07 5.37
N GLY A 50 4.47 12.17 4.92
CA GLY A 50 4.08 12.99 3.79
C GLY A 50 5.00 12.83 2.58
N PHE A 51 5.74 13.88 2.22
CA PHE A 51 6.64 13.89 1.07
C PHE A 51 7.73 12.80 1.11
N GLY A 52 8.27 12.48 2.30
CA GLY A 52 9.25 11.40 2.45
C GLY A 52 8.70 10.03 2.03
N LEU A 53 7.46 9.73 2.41
CA LEU A 53 6.77 8.52 1.96
C LEU A 53 6.44 8.54 0.47
N ASP A 54 6.13 9.72 -0.09
CA ASP A 54 5.84 9.85 -1.53
C ASP A 54 7.09 9.54 -2.37
N ILE A 55 8.28 9.94 -1.93
CA ILE A 55 9.56 9.56 -2.56
C ILE A 55 9.75 8.04 -2.53
N TRP A 56 9.51 7.40 -1.39
CA TRP A 56 9.61 5.94 -1.28
C TRP A 56 8.59 5.24 -2.16
N ALA A 57 7.36 5.73 -2.21
CA ALA A 57 6.30 5.21 -3.06
C ALA A 57 6.70 5.26 -4.54
N GLU A 58 7.21 6.39 -5.01
CA GLU A 58 7.69 6.55 -6.38
C GLU A 58 8.83 5.57 -6.72
N LYS A 59 9.80 5.38 -5.81
CA LYS A 59 10.93 4.44 -6.01
C LYS A 59 10.50 3.00 -6.12
N VAL A 60 9.44 2.62 -5.42
CA VAL A 60 8.88 1.26 -5.45
C VAL A 60 7.86 1.07 -6.58
N GLY A 61 7.38 2.15 -7.16
CA GLY A 61 6.38 2.15 -8.25
C GLY A 61 4.95 2.10 -7.73
N VAL A 62 4.65 2.85 -6.66
CA VAL A 62 3.32 2.97 -6.07
C VAL A 62 2.92 4.43 -6.01
N SER A 63 1.62 4.72 -6.07
CA SER A 63 1.08 6.07 -5.91
C SER A 63 0.27 6.18 -4.61
N ARG A 64 0.35 7.35 -3.97
CA ARG A 64 -0.53 7.70 -2.84
C ARG A 64 -2.00 7.77 -3.25
N ASN A 65 -2.28 8.12 -4.51
CA ASN A 65 -3.63 8.16 -5.04
C ASN A 65 -3.99 6.79 -5.59
N ALA A 66 -4.82 6.06 -4.84
CA ALA A 66 -5.31 4.75 -5.27
C ALA A 66 -6.61 4.93 -6.08
N PRO A 67 -6.73 4.32 -7.27
CA PRO A 67 -7.99 4.27 -7.98
C PRO A 67 -8.94 3.35 -7.21
N ILE A 68 -10.05 3.88 -6.75
CA ILE A 68 -11.15 3.09 -6.18
C ILE A 68 -12.31 3.16 -7.15
N ALA A 69 -12.86 1.98 -7.51
CA ALA A 69 -14.10 1.94 -8.27
C ALA A 69 -15.20 2.63 -7.43
N ASP A 70 -15.76 3.71 -7.95
CA ASP A 70 -16.91 4.37 -7.32
C ASP A 70 -18.14 3.50 -7.55
N PRO A 71 -18.72 2.92 -6.49
CA PRO A 71 -19.95 2.10 -6.63
C PRO A 71 -21.15 2.90 -7.14
N ASN A 72 -21.08 4.22 -7.07
CA ASN A 72 -22.12 5.12 -7.59
C ASN A 72 -21.80 5.70 -8.98
N ALA A 73 -20.63 5.36 -9.54
CA ALA A 73 -20.25 5.84 -10.86
C ALA A 73 -21.20 5.25 -11.90
N THR A 74 -21.93 6.15 -12.55
CA THR A 74 -22.79 5.81 -13.67
C THR A 74 -22.04 6.04 -14.97
N THR A 75 -21.87 5.00 -15.76
CA THR A 75 -21.27 5.10 -17.10
C THR A 75 -22.34 4.99 -18.18
N PHE A 76 -22.11 5.64 -19.31
CA PHE A 76 -22.99 5.49 -20.47
C PHE A 76 -22.93 4.05 -21.00
N GLY A 77 -24.09 3.45 -21.26
CA GLY A 77 -24.18 2.13 -21.88
C GLY A 77 -25.55 1.89 -22.53
N TYR A 78 -25.60 0.94 -23.45
CA TYR A 78 -26.87 0.53 -24.06
C TYR A 78 -27.63 -0.43 -23.15
N GLN A 79 -28.93 -0.32 -23.12
CA GLN A 79 -29.86 -1.06 -22.24
C GLN A 79 -29.89 -2.58 -22.49
N THR A 80 -29.23 -3.07 -23.52
CA THR A 80 -29.15 -4.50 -23.86
C THR A 80 -28.06 -5.27 -23.12
N VAL A 81 -27.27 -4.60 -22.29
CA VAL A 81 -26.29 -5.30 -21.45
C VAL A 81 -27.01 -5.81 -20.21
N PRO A 82 -27.00 -7.13 -19.92
CA PRO A 82 -27.64 -7.65 -18.72
C PRO A 82 -27.06 -6.97 -17.49
N THR A 83 -27.93 -6.67 -16.55
CA THR A 83 -27.70 -5.95 -15.30
C THR A 83 -26.66 -6.62 -14.42
N GLN A 84 -25.39 -6.51 -14.81
CA GLN A 84 -24.25 -6.70 -13.93
C GLN A 84 -23.61 -5.33 -13.69
N GLU A 85 -23.39 -5.02 -12.44
CA GLU A 85 -22.62 -3.83 -12.04
C GLU A 85 -21.36 -3.67 -12.92
N PRO A 86 -21.08 -2.52 -13.48
CA PRO A 86 -21.53 -1.18 -13.15
C PRO A 86 -22.88 -0.77 -13.80
N LYS A 87 -23.63 0.08 -13.10
CA LYS A 87 -24.95 0.55 -13.52
C LYS A 87 -24.84 1.46 -14.75
N PHE A 88 -25.24 0.95 -15.91
CA PHE A 88 -25.28 1.73 -17.13
C PHE A 88 -26.50 2.65 -17.17
N THR A 89 -26.29 3.89 -17.60
CA THR A 89 -27.33 4.89 -17.77
C THR A 89 -27.46 5.29 -19.23
N PRO A 90 -28.68 5.68 -19.68
CA PRO A 90 -28.91 6.03 -21.08
C PRO A 90 -28.21 7.33 -21.47
N PHE A 91 -28.18 7.58 -22.79
CA PHE A 91 -27.65 8.78 -23.41
C PHE A 91 -28.23 10.07 -22.77
N ASN A 92 -27.39 11.05 -22.56
CA ASN A 92 -27.70 12.36 -21.95
C ASN A 92 -27.92 12.36 -20.41
N VAL A 93 -27.73 11.24 -19.74
CA VAL A 93 -27.83 11.14 -18.26
C VAL A 93 -26.47 10.90 -17.60
N ALA A 94 -25.58 10.15 -18.25
CA ALA A 94 -24.23 9.93 -17.80
C ALA A 94 -23.20 10.43 -18.81
N PRO A 95 -22.04 10.88 -18.33
CA PRO A 95 -20.92 11.22 -19.20
C PRO A 95 -20.43 9.99 -19.97
N PHE A 96 -19.91 10.19 -21.17
CA PHE A 96 -19.09 9.17 -21.80
C PHE A 96 -17.89 8.91 -20.89
N SER A 97 -17.72 7.66 -20.48
CA SER A 97 -16.55 7.30 -19.67
C SER A 97 -15.30 7.45 -20.52
N ASP A 98 -14.44 8.35 -20.14
CA ASP A 98 -13.04 8.45 -20.61
C ASP A 98 -12.12 7.43 -19.90
N GLY A 99 -12.65 6.31 -19.48
CA GLY A 99 -11.94 5.18 -18.86
C GLY A 99 -11.81 5.25 -17.35
N GLY A 100 -12.48 6.17 -16.67
CA GLY A 100 -12.22 6.36 -15.27
C GLY A 100 -13.39 6.84 -14.41
N ALA A 101 -14.35 5.99 -14.18
CA ALA A 101 -15.24 6.14 -13.03
C ALA A 101 -14.49 5.69 -11.74
N PHE A 102 -13.24 6.14 -11.59
CA PHE A 102 -12.45 5.88 -10.39
C PHE A 102 -12.39 7.17 -9.57
N ALA A 103 -13.00 7.14 -8.41
CA ALA A 103 -12.68 8.11 -7.39
C ALA A 103 -11.22 7.88 -6.96
N SER A 104 -10.38 8.90 -7.02
CA SER A 104 -9.04 8.78 -6.44
C SER A 104 -9.13 8.94 -4.93
N PHE A 105 -8.83 7.90 -4.21
CA PHE A 105 -8.71 7.96 -2.75
C PHE A 105 -7.24 8.22 -2.38
N LYS A 106 -7.02 9.25 -1.58
CA LYS A 106 -5.70 9.56 -1.05
C LYS A 106 -5.43 8.69 0.17
N LEU A 107 -4.48 7.78 0.08
CA LEU A 107 -4.06 6.91 1.17
C LEU A 107 -3.47 7.71 2.35
N SER A 108 -3.76 7.24 3.57
CA SER A 108 -3.09 7.73 4.78
C SER A 108 -1.60 7.38 4.76
N ASP A 109 -0.80 8.06 5.58
CA ASP A 109 0.63 7.75 5.67
C ASP A 109 0.90 6.31 6.15
N ASP A 110 0.05 5.78 7.04
CA ASP A 110 0.19 4.42 7.55
C ASP A 110 -0.17 3.38 6.49
N ASP A 111 -1.24 3.60 5.73
CA ASP A 111 -1.64 2.72 4.64
C ASP A 111 -0.63 2.76 3.49
N LEU A 112 -0.12 3.96 3.16
CA LEU A 112 0.92 4.10 2.14
C LEU A 112 2.22 3.40 2.55
N ARG A 113 2.60 3.47 3.82
CA ARG A 113 3.78 2.76 4.35
C ARG A 113 3.62 1.25 4.22
N LYS A 114 2.45 0.70 4.59
CA LYS A 114 2.14 -0.72 4.40
C LYS A 114 2.21 -1.11 2.92
N LEU A 115 1.62 -0.28 2.05
CA LEU A 115 1.61 -0.50 0.61
C LEU A 115 3.02 -0.52 0.00
N ILE A 116 3.90 0.40 0.43
CA ILE A 116 5.31 0.44 0.02
C ILE A 116 6.03 -0.85 0.42
N ILE A 117 5.83 -1.33 1.66
CA ILE A 117 6.45 -2.57 2.15
C ILE A 117 5.98 -3.77 1.34
N VAL A 118 4.67 -3.88 1.10
CA VAL A 118 4.07 -4.95 0.29
C VAL A 118 4.66 -4.96 -1.12
N LYS A 119 4.70 -3.81 -1.78
CA LYS A 119 5.22 -3.70 -3.15
C LYS A 119 6.72 -3.95 -3.22
N ALA A 120 7.50 -3.43 -2.28
CA ALA A 120 8.92 -3.68 -2.21
C ALA A 120 9.22 -5.18 -2.07
N ALA A 121 8.49 -5.86 -1.18
CA ALA A 121 8.62 -7.30 -0.99
C ALA A 121 8.23 -8.08 -2.27
N THR A 122 7.14 -7.70 -2.93
CA THR A 122 6.71 -8.33 -4.20
C THR A 122 7.74 -8.15 -5.32
N ASN A 123 8.40 -6.99 -5.39
CA ASN A 123 9.39 -6.71 -6.43
C ASN A 123 10.67 -7.58 -6.33
N ILE A 124 10.99 -8.07 -5.13
CA ILE A 124 12.19 -8.90 -4.88
C ILE A 124 11.87 -10.39 -4.71
N LEU A 125 10.60 -10.75 -4.61
CA LEU A 125 10.16 -12.10 -4.32
C LEU A 125 10.31 -13.02 -5.55
N TYR A 126 10.90 -14.18 -5.38
CA TYR A 126 10.78 -15.27 -6.35
C TYR A 126 9.40 -15.91 -6.22
N ALA A 127 8.62 -15.96 -7.32
CA ALA A 127 7.23 -16.43 -7.34
C ALA A 127 7.14 -17.98 -7.25
N THR A 128 7.71 -18.57 -6.19
CA THR A 128 7.52 -19.98 -5.83
C THR A 128 6.38 -20.09 -4.81
N ALA A 129 5.64 -21.19 -4.83
CA ALA A 129 4.52 -21.39 -3.90
C ALA A 129 4.93 -21.24 -2.42
N TRP A 130 6.13 -21.69 -2.06
CA TRP A 130 6.64 -21.54 -0.70
C TRP A 130 6.89 -20.07 -0.32
N ASN A 131 7.55 -19.31 -1.21
CA ASN A 131 7.81 -17.88 -0.97
C ASN A 131 6.53 -17.07 -0.95
N ILE A 132 5.57 -17.39 -1.84
CA ILE A 132 4.27 -16.73 -1.88
C ILE A 132 3.52 -16.96 -0.56
N ASN A 133 3.49 -18.18 -0.04
CA ASN A 133 2.84 -18.48 1.23
C ASN A 133 3.52 -17.78 2.42
N ALA A 134 4.86 -17.73 2.45
CA ALA A 134 5.59 -16.97 3.46
C ALA A 134 5.28 -15.46 3.40
N PHE A 135 5.15 -14.91 2.19
CA PHE A 135 4.79 -13.53 1.95
C PHE A 135 3.36 -13.20 2.41
N LEU A 136 2.39 -14.08 2.11
CA LEU A 136 1.01 -13.92 2.57
C LEU A 136 0.92 -13.91 4.10
N LEU A 137 1.65 -14.82 4.77
CA LEU A 137 1.70 -14.87 6.22
C LEU A 137 2.26 -13.58 6.83
N MET A 138 3.24 -12.96 6.17
CA MET A 138 3.82 -11.69 6.60
C MET A 138 2.85 -10.51 6.43
N ILE A 139 2.16 -10.42 5.28
CA ILE A 139 1.26 -9.30 4.98
C ILE A 139 0.01 -9.33 5.84
N PHE A 140 -0.60 -10.51 5.97
CA PHE A 140 -1.87 -10.67 6.67
C PHE A 140 -1.70 -11.00 8.18
N GLU A 141 -0.51 -10.71 8.75
CA GLU A 141 -0.25 -10.79 10.18
C GLU A 141 -0.64 -12.13 10.82
N GLY A 142 -0.43 -13.23 10.08
CA GLY A 142 -0.74 -14.58 10.55
C GLY A 142 -2.18 -15.05 10.32
N LYS A 143 -3.03 -14.24 9.68
CA LYS A 143 -4.33 -14.72 9.19
C LYS A 143 -4.13 -15.81 8.15
N ARG A 144 -5.10 -16.74 8.03
CA ARG A 144 -4.98 -17.88 7.12
C ARG A 144 -5.23 -17.45 5.67
N ALA A 145 -4.14 -17.09 4.98
CA ALA A 145 -4.12 -16.88 3.55
C ALA A 145 -3.08 -17.83 2.93
N TYR A 146 -3.42 -18.45 1.83
CA TYR A 146 -2.51 -19.38 1.15
C TYR A 146 -2.71 -19.39 -0.36
N TYR A 147 -1.64 -19.77 -1.04
CA TYR A 147 -1.59 -19.97 -2.48
C TYR A 147 -1.71 -21.47 -2.77
N ASN A 148 -2.70 -21.84 -3.53
CA ASN A 148 -3.01 -23.22 -3.92
C ASN A 148 -2.86 -23.40 -5.44
N ILE A 149 -2.28 -24.53 -5.86
CA ILE A 149 -2.16 -24.89 -7.26
C ILE A 149 -3.33 -25.82 -7.59
N ILE A 150 -4.26 -25.35 -8.46
CA ILE A 150 -5.48 -26.07 -8.79
C ILE A 150 -5.25 -27.03 -9.97
N GLY A 151 -4.38 -26.68 -10.91
CA GLY A 151 -4.16 -27.47 -12.11
C GLY A 151 -3.02 -26.98 -12.99
N HIS A 152 -3.01 -27.42 -14.24
CA HIS A 152 -2.01 -26.97 -15.20
C HIS A 152 -2.15 -25.47 -15.46
N MET A 153 -1.08 -24.71 -15.15
CA MET A 153 -1.01 -23.26 -15.37
C MET A 153 -2.14 -22.47 -14.70
N SER A 154 -2.74 -23.02 -13.63
CA SER A 154 -3.78 -22.33 -12.86
C SER A 154 -3.55 -22.48 -11.36
N ALA A 155 -3.70 -21.37 -10.65
CA ALA A 155 -3.54 -21.30 -9.22
C ALA A 155 -4.56 -20.33 -8.60
N GLU A 156 -4.70 -20.40 -7.30
CA GLU A 156 -5.71 -19.67 -6.56
C GLU A 156 -5.11 -19.09 -5.27
N TYR A 157 -5.47 -17.86 -4.99
CA TYR A 157 -5.28 -17.27 -3.66
C TYR A 157 -6.54 -17.50 -2.83
N VAL A 158 -6.41 -18.15 -1.70
CA VAL A 158 -7.50 -18.43 -0.77
C VAL A 158 -7.31 -17.61 0.49
N PHE A 159 -8.34 -16.84 0.85
CA PHE A 159 -8.39 -16.07 2.08
C PHE A 159 -9.50 -16.64 2.97
N GLU A 160 -9.12 -17.27 4.09
CA GLU A 160 -10.07 -17.85 5.06
C GLU A 160 -10.58 -16.81 6.05
N PHE A 161 -10.62 -15.54 5.64
CA PHE A 161 -11.13 -14.41 6.42
C PHE A 161 -11.66 -13.32 5.48
N SER A 162 -12.48 -12.43 6.01
CA SER A 162 -12.94 -11.26 5.26
C SER A 162 -11.82 -10.23 5.12
N LEU A 163 -11.54 -9.83 3.88
CA LEU A 163 -10.54 -8.82 3.58
C LEU A 163 -11.05 -7.43 4.00
N ASN A 164 -10.21 -6.67 4.67
CA ASN A 164 -10.47 -5.27 4.98
C ASN A 164 -10.46 -4.41 3.68
N ILE A 165 -11.01 -3.20 3.73
CA ILE A 165 -11.06 -2.26 2.59
C ILE A 165 -9.67 -2.05 1.98
N PHE A 166 -8.65 -1.85 2.82
CA PHE A 166 -7.25 -1.71 2.37
C PHE A 166 -6.71 -3.02 1.76
N GLU A 167 -6.97 -4.16 2.39
CA GLU A 167 -6.56 -5.48 1.89
C GLU A 167 -7.21 -5.77 0.53
N ARG A 168 -8.50 -5.44 0.35
CA ARG A 168 -9.21 -5.54 -0.93
C ARG A 168 -8.60 -4.65 -2.01
N LEU A 169 -8.23 -3.41 -1.65
CA LEU A 169 -7.53 -2.50 -2.54
C LEU A 169 -6.23 -3.12 -3.06
N VAL A 170 -5.41 -3.69 -2.17
CA VAL A 170 -4.12 -4.32 -2.51
C VAL A 170 -4.31 -5.55 -3.39
N VAL A 171 -5.29 -6.40 -3.09
CA VAL A 171 -5.52 -7.69 -3.76
C VAL A 171 -6.22 -7.51 -5.10
N TYR A 172 -7.35 -6.79 -5.13
CA TYR A 172 -8.23 -6.74 -6.30
C TYR A 172 -8.00 -5.53 -7.18
N THR A 173 -7.74 -4.36 -6.59
CA THR A 173 -7.64 -3.12 -7.38
C THR A 173 -6.24 -2.86 -7.88
N LEU A 174 -5.26 -2.98 -7.00
CA LEU A 174 -3.85 -2.73 -7.33
C LEU A 174 -3.12 -3.99 -7.84
N ASP A 175 -3.74 -5.16 -7.65
CA ASP A 175 -3.23 -6.44 -8.13
C ASP A 175 -1.75 -6.67 -7.76
N MET A 176 -1.42 -6.43 -6.49
CA MET A 176 -0.02 -6.41 -6.01
C MET A 176 0.50 -7.76 -5.56
N LEU A 177 -0.33 -8.81 -5.54
CA LEU A 177 0.14 -10.13 -5.14
C LEU A 177 1.09 -10.72 -6.18
N PRO A 178 2.15 -11.44 -5.76
CA PRO A 178 3.13 -12.02 -6.68
C PRO A 178 2.49 -13.09 -7.55
N LYS A 179 2.67 -13.00 -8.85
CA LYS A 179 2.12 -13.93 -9.84
C LYS A 179 3.24 -14.62 -10.61
N PRO A 180 3.28 -15.96 -10.64
CA PRO A 180 4.15 -16.67 -11.55
C PRO A 180 3.80 -16.36 -13.01
N CYS A 181 4.82 -16.16 -13.85
CA CYS A 181 4.60 -15.87 -15.26
C CYS A 181 3.87 -17.02 -15.95
N GLY A 182 2.81 -16.71 -16.71
CA GLY A 182 2.04 -17.67 -17.48
C GLY A 182 1.02 -18.49 -16.67
N VAL A 183 0.87 -18.24 -15.38
CA VAL A 183 -0.13 -18.93 -14.53
C VAL A 183 -1.36 -18.07 -14.40
N GLY A 184 -2.53 -18.63 -14.69
CA GLY A 184 -3.83 -18.01 -14.43
C GLY A 184 -4.09 -17.98 -12.92
N ILE A 185 -4.45 -16.80 -12.38
CA ILE A 185 -4.71 -16.63 -10.95
C ILE A 185 -6.19 -16.34 -10.74
N SER A 186 -6.81 -17.09 -9.83
CA SER A 186 -8.12 -16.81 -9.26
C SER A 186 -7.99 -16.41 -7.80
N TYR A 187 -9.00 -15.72 -7.29
CA TYR A 187 -9.08 -15.29 -5.91
C TYR A 187 -10.34 -15.87 -5.29
N ARG A 188 -10.22 -16.45 -4.10
CA ARG A 188 -11.35 -16.96 -3.32
C ARG A 188 -11.29 -16.38 -1.91
N GLU A 189 -12.35 -15.73 -1.52
CA GLU A 189 -12.56 -15.19 -0.18
C GLU A 189 -13.66 -15.99 0.51
N VAL A 190 -13.47 -16.30 1.78
CA VAL A 190 -14.48 -16.94 2.60
C VAL A 190 -15.57 -15.94 2.94
N ASP A 191 -16.80 -16.25 2.65
CA ASP A 191 -17.95 -15.49 3.10
C ASP A 191 -18.21 -15.80 4.59
N VAL A 192 -17.92 -14.81 5.44
CA VAL A 192 -18.01 -14.92 6.90
C VAL A 192 -19.45 -15.18 7.35
N ASP A 193 -20.43 -14.63 6.64
CA ASP A 193 -21.84 -14.72 6.99
C ASP A 193 -22.45 -16.07 6.65
N PHE A 194 -21.89 -16.77 5.66
CA PHE A 194 -22.42 -18.06 5.18
C PHE A 194 -21.54 -19.27 5.52
N THR A 195 -20.29 -19.07 5.94
CA THR A 195 -19.40 -20.19 6.21
C THR A 195 -19.49 -20.62 7.66
N PHE A 196 -19.66 -21.94 7.87
CA PHE A 196 -19.64 -22.52 9.21
C PHE A 196 -18.25 -22.45 9.84
N GLY A 197 -18.20 -22.06 11.12
CA GLY A 197 -16.99 -22.08 11.92
C GLY A 197 -17.23 -22.46 13.36
N PHE A 198 -16.18 -22.89 14.02
CA PHE A 198 -16.21 -23.18 15.47
C PHE A 198 -16.18 -21.89 16.29
N ASN A 199 -16.62 -22.01 17.54
CA ASN A 199 -16.65 -20.88 18.48
C ASN A 199 -15.27 -20.18 18.57
N GLY A 200 -15.25 -18.87 18.30
CA GLY A 200 -14.03 -18.06 18.24
C GLY A 200 -13.42 -17.86 16.85
N SER A 201 -14.03 -18.41 15.79
CA SER A 201 -13.59 -18.22 14.38
C SER A 201 -14.21 -16.99 13.70
N GLU A 202 -15.11 -16.27 14.36
CA GLU A 202 -15.91 -15.16 13.78
C GLU A 202 -16.77 -15.56 12.55
N LEU A 203 -16.95 -16.85 12.32
CA LEU A 203 -17.77 -17.41 11.26
C LEU A 203 -19.18 -17.79 11.79
N SER A 204 -20.10 -18.12 10.88
CA SER A 204 -21.47 -18.48 11.25
C SER A 204 -21.56 -19.77 12.08
N ASN A 205 -22.49 -19.77 13.04
CA ASN A 205 -22.71 -20.88 13.96
C ASN A 205 -23.31 -22.11 13.24
N PHE A 206 -23.26 -23.25 13.94
CA PHE A 206 -23.94 -24.47 13.54
C PHE A 206 -25.43 -24.19 13.28
N ASN A 207 -25.96 -24.66 12.17
CA ASN A 207 -27.32 -24.44 11.65
C ASN A 207 -27.53 -23.17 10.77
N ASN A 208 -26.61 -22.21 10.79
CA ASN A 208 -26.69 -21.00 9.94
C ASN A 208 -25.59 -20.97 8.86
N GLY A 209 -24.47 -21.66 9.10
CA GLY A 209 -23.37 -21.71 8.16
C GLY A 209 -23.34 -22.99 7.33
N VAL A 210 -22.88 -22.87 6.09
CA VAL A 210 -22.60 -23.97 5.17
C VAL A 210 -21.12 -24.32 5.27
N PHE A 211 -20.76 -25.59 5.20
CA PHE A 211 -19.36 -25.99 5.12
C PHE A 211 -18.70 -25.36 3.90
N PHE A 212 -17.54 -24.76 4.10
CA PHE A 212 -16.75 -24.21 3.01
C PHE A 212 -16.41 -25.33 2.02
N ASN A 213 -16.98 -25.24 0.84
CA ASN A 213 -16.73 -26.20 -0.23
C ASN A 213 -15.60 -25.62 -1.07
N GLY A 214 -14.38 -26.13 -0.79
CA GLY A 214 -13.16 -25.73 -1.48
C GLY A 214 -13.16 -26.16 -2.95
#